data_86b659046d962d53932fed3a35585180
#
_entry.id   86b659046d962d53932fed3a35585180
#
_cell.length_a   1.000
_cell.length_b   1.000
_cell.length_c   1.000
_cell.angle_alpha   90.00
_cell.angle_beta   90.00
_cell.angle_gamma   90.00
#
_symmetry.space_group_name_H-M   'P 1'
#
loop_
_entity.id
_entity.type
_entity.pdbx_description
1 polymer ?
#
loop_
_entity_poly.entity_id
_entity_poly.type
_entity_poly.pdbx_seq_one_letter_code
_entity_poly.pdbx_strand_id
1 'polypeptide(L)'
;MKAFLLPLALPGLLCACASRGPAVEATSPSAIRASALVAEQVRRCYRSPRVPSAGKAISTRLFVRYTADGVLVGLPLLVSQDGVVPEARPYAGRMTEAAKEAVVRCNPVRLPQEADKRRGSDFLLTFSPRRSA
;
A
#
# COMPACT_ATOMS: atom_id res chain seq x y z
N MET A 1 -11.58 46.73 60.06
CA MET A 1 -12.15 46.60 58.75
C MET A 1 -11.21 45.71 57.90
N LYS A 2 -11.59 44.49 57.75
CA LYS A 2 -10.75 43.50 57.08
C LYS A 2 -11.29 43.31 55.65
N ALA A 3 -10.49 43.69 54.69
CA ALA A 3 -10.77 43.42 53.28
C ALA A 3 -10.36 42.00 52.96
N PHE A 4 -11.32 41.16 52.66
CA PHE A 4 -11.10 39.81 52.15
C PHE A 4 -10.90 39.90 50.64
N LEU A 5 -9.65 39.66 50.19
CA LEU A 5 -9.34 39.42 48.81
C LEU A 5 -9.50 37.94 48.51
N LEU A 6 -10.53 37.62 47.77
CA LEU A 6 -10.68 36.30 47.16
C LEU A 6 -9.78 36.19 45.91
N PRO A 7 -8.97 35.15 45.77
CA PRO A 7 -8.35 34.88 44.48
C PRO A 7 -9.35 34.15 43.59
N LEU A 8 -9.66 34.73 42.47
CA LEU A 8 -10.35 34.08 41.38
C LEU A 8 -9.39 33.06 40.76
N ALA A 9 -9.63 31.78 41.01
CA ALA A 9 -8.99 30.73 40.27
C ALA A 9 -9.73 30.55 38.92
N LEU A 10 -9.11 30.94 37.85
CA LEU A 10 -9.57 30.53 36.51
C LEU A 10 -9.16 29.10 36.24
N PRO A 11 -10.07 28.18 35.93
CA PRO A 11 -9.71 26.92 35.38
C PRO A 11 -9.32 27.10 33.91
N GLY A 12 -8.03 26.94 33.60
CA GLY A 12 -7.54 26.89 32.25
C GLY A 12 -8.20 25.73 31.49
N LEU A 13 -9.01 26.07 30.50
CA LEU A 13 -9.52 25.12 29.52
C LEU A 13 -8.34 24.70 28.64
N LEU A 14 -7.72 23.60 28.98
CA LEU A 14 -6.80 22.88 28.09
C LEU A 14 -7.64 22.29 26.95
N CYS A 15 -7.77 23.09 25.89
CA CYS A 15 -8.26 22.57 24.62
C CYS A 15 -7.19 21.61 24.07
N ALA A 16 -7.28 20.35 24.42
CA ALA A 16 -6.53 19.30 23.77
C ALA A 16 -7.08 19.19 22.34
N CYS A 17 -6.52 19.97 21.41
CA CYS A 17 -6.67 19.70 20.00
C CYS A 17 -5.94 18.39 19.72
N ALA A 18 -6.65 17.30 19.87
CA ALA A 18 -6.25 16.05 19.26
C ALA A 18 -6.32 16.27 17.75
N SER A 19 -5.22 16.67 17.15
CA SER A 19 -5.05 16.59 15.71
C SER A 19 -5.11 15.12 15.33
N ARG A 20 -6.30 14.68 14.94
CA ARG A 20 -6.43 13.47 14.16
C ARG A 20 -5.78 13.78 12.84
N GLY A 21 -4.49 13.47 12.73
CA GLY A 21 -3.87 13.27 11.43
C GLY A 21 -4.68 12.28 10.62
N PRO A 22 -4.56 12.24 9.27
CA PRO A 22 -5.23 11.23 8.48
C PRO A 22 -4.96 9.90 9.17
N ALA A 23 -6.01 9.25 9.63
CA ALA A 23 -5.88 7.97 10.26
C ALA A 23 -5.22 7.06 9.23
N VAL A 24 -3.95 6.73 9.46
CA VAL A 24 -3.40 5.50 8.95
C VAL A 24 -4.30 4.47 9.60
N GLU A 25 -5.31 4.04 8.88
CA GLU A 25 -6.22 3.03 9.37
C GLU A 25 -5.35 1.89 9.84
N ALA A 26 -5.40 1.63 11.14
CA ALA A 26 -4.73 0.49 11.71
C ALA A 26 -5.17 -0.70 10.87
N THR A 27 -4.26 -1.24 10.06
CA THR A 27 -4.56 -2.26 9.09
C THR A 27 -5.14 -3.45 9.84
N SER A 28 -6.44 -3.70 9.68
CA SER A 28 -7.12 -4.77 10.39
C SER A 28 -6.49 -6.12 10.03
N PRO A 29 -6.51 -7.13 10.91
CA PRO A 29 -5.99 -8.46 10.58
C PRO A 29 -6.62 -9.05 9.32
N SER A 30 -7.89 -8.77 9.05
CA SER A 30 -8.57 -9.20 7.83
C SER A 30 -8.00 -8.51 6.59
N ALA A 31 -7.70 -7.23 6.65
CA ALA A 31 -7.09 -6.49 5.56
C ALA A 31 -5.66 -6.99 5.27
N ILE A 32 -4.89 -7.32 6.30
CA ILE A 32 -3.55 -7.91 6.15
C ILE A 32 -3.63 -9.26 5.43
N ARG A 33 -4.57 -10.12 5.82
CA ARG A 33 -4.79 -11.41 5.18
C ARG A 33 -5.21 -11.28 3.72
N ALA A 34 -6.12 -10.35 3.43
CA ALA A 34 -6.56 -10.08 2.08
C ALA A 34 -5.40 -9.60 1.20
N SER A 35 -4.60 -8.68 1.70
CA SER A 35 -3.42 -8.17 1.01
C SER A 35 -2.40 -9.28 0.74
N ALA A 36 -2.13 -10.13 1.72
CA ALA A 36 -1.21 -11.26 1.56
C ALA A 36 -1.71 -12.28 0.53
N LEU A 37 -3.00 -12.57 0.52
CA LEU A 37 -3.63 -13.51 -0.42
C LEU A 37 -3.55 -12.98 -1.86
N VAL A 38 -3.86 -11.72 -2.07
CA VAL A 38 -3.76 -11.09 -3.39
C VAL A 38 -2.30 -11.04 -3.85
N ALA A 39 -1.39 -10.62 -2.98
CA ALA A 39 0.03 -10.55 -3.30
C ALA A 39 0.59 -11.92 -3.72
N GLU A 40 0.20 -12.99 -3.05
CA GLU A 40 0.65 -14.33 -3.41
C GLU A 40 0.12 -14.79 -4.76
N GLN A 41 -1.15 -14.53 -5.06
CA GLN A 41 -1.73 -14.87 -6.35
C GLN A 41 -1.02 -14.13 -7.49
N VAL A 42 -0.83 -12.82 -7.33
CA VAL A 42 -0.18 -11.98 -8.36
C VAL A 42 1.29 -12.37 -8.54
N ARG A 43 1.97 -12.77 -7.45
CA ARG A 43 3.36 -13.22 -7.52
C ARG A 43 3.53 -14.42 -8.44
N ARG A 44 2.57 -15.33 -8.52
CA ARG A 44 2.60 -16.48 -9.42
C ARG A 44 2.57 -16.09 -10.90
N CYS A 45 2.03 -14.92 -11.21
CA CYS A 45 1.97 -14.37 -12.57
C CYS A 45 3.16 -13.48 -12.89
N TYR A 46 3.98 -13.15 -11.88
CA TYR A 46 5.11 -12.26 -12.05
C TYR A 46 6.26 -12.98 -12.75
N ARG A 47 6.69 -12.40 -13.85
CA ARG A 47 7.88 -12.82 -14.60
C ARG A 47 8.95 -11.76 -14.45
N SER A 48 9.96 -12.07 -13.62
CA SER A 48 11.07 -11.15 -13.41
C SER A 48 11.82 -10.91 -14.71
N PRO A 49 12.01 -9.65 -15.13
CA PRO A 49 12.83 -9.34 -16.29
C PRO A 49 14.26 -9.80 -16.06
N ARG A 50 14.93 -10.18 -17.14
CA ARG A 50 16.38 -10.42 -17.11
C ARG A 50 17.09 -9.07 -17.11
N VAL A 51 17.66 -8.72 -15.98
CA VAL A 51 18.39 -7.48 -15.77
C VAL A 51 19.72 -7.78 -15.06
N PRO A 52 20.74 -6.93 -15.24
CA PRO A 52 21.98 -7.02 -14.47
C PRO A 52 21.72 -6.87 -12.96
N SER A 53 22.74 -7.17 -12.16
CA SER A 53 22.66 -7.10 -10.69
C SER A 53 22.13 -5.76 -10.17
N ALA A 54 22.45 -4.66 -10.82
CA ALA A 54 21.93 -3.33 -10.46
C ALA A 54 20.40 -3.27 -10.55
N GLY A 55 19.82 -3.82 -11.61
CA GLY A 55 18.36 -3.85 -11.80
C GLY A 55 17.63 -4.76 -10.81
N LYS A 56 18.32 -5.80 -10.31
CA LYS A 56 17.74 -6.73 -9.33
C LYS A 56 17.49 -6.12 -7.95
N ALA A 57 18.07 -4.97 -7.66
CA ALA A 57 17.84 -4.24 -6.41
C ALA A 57 16.57 -3.38 -6.46
N ILE A 58 15.94 -3.21 -7.62
CA ILE A 58 14.76 -2.39 -7.78
C ILE A 58 13.54 -3.09 -7.18
N SER A 59 12.87 -2.41 -6.27
CA SER A 59 11.58 -2.82 -5.72
C SER A 59 10.51 -1.87 -6.24
N THR A 60 9.45 -2.41 -6.83
CA THR A 60 8.36 -1.64 -7.45
C THR A 60 7.10 -1.79 -6.64
N ARG A 61 6.47 -0.68 -6.28
CA ARG A 61 5.22 -0.65 -5.55
C ARG A 61 4.11 -0.12 -6.45
N LEU A 62 3.05 -0.91 -6.60
CA LEU A 62 1.87 -0.58 -7.39
C LEU A 62 0.64 -0.44 -6.51
N PHE A 63 -0.21 0.51 -6.84
CA PHE A 63 -1.57 0.60 -6.35
C PHE A 63 -2.49 -0.11 -7.32
N VAL A 64 -3.33 -1.01 -6.81
CA VAL A 64 -4.30 -1.77 -7.58
C VAL A 64 -5.67 -1.72 -6.90
N ARG A 65 -6.71 -1.72 -7.69
CA ARG A 65 -8.10 -1.75 -7.22
C ARG A 65 -8.83 -2.92 -7.83
N TYR A 66 -9.55 -3.65 -7.01
CA TYR A 66 -10.39 -4.76 -7.43
C TYR A 66 -11.84 -4.53 -7.03
N THR A 67 -12.78 -5.05 -7.84
CA THR A 67 -14.18 -5.16 -7.44
C THR A 67 -14.32 -6.19 -6.32
N ALA A 68 -15.52 -6.26 -5.71
CA ALA A 68 -15.82 -7.28 -4.72
C ALA A 68 -15.64 -8.72 -5.25
N ASP A 69 -15.79 -8.91 -6.56
CA ASP A 69 -15.61 -10.20 -7.23
C ASP A 69 -14.15 -10.49 -7.63
N GLY A 70 -13.22 -9.60 -7.28
CA GLY A 70 -11.80 -9.77 -7.59
C GLY A 70 -11.40 -9.37 -9.01
N VAL A 71 -12.24 -8.60 -9.71
CA VAL A 71 -11.93 -8.09 -11.04
C VAL A 71 -11.16 -6.77 -10.93
N LEU A 72 -10.07 -6.67 -11.66
CA LEU A 72 -9.24 -5.46 -11.69
C LEU A 72 -10.02 -4.27 -12.24
N VAL A 73 -9.98 -3.15 -11.52
CA VAL A 73 -10.60 -1.89 -11.93
C VAL A 73 -9.51 -0.94 -12.43
N GLY A 74 -9.57 -0.62 -13.71
CA GLY A 74 -8.58 0.24 -14.35
C GLY A 74 -7.20 -0.40 -14.47
N LEU A 75 -6.18 0.41 -14.67
CA LEU A 75 -4.80 -0.03 -14.78
C LEU A 75 -4.08 0.10 -13.42
N PRO A 76 -3.13 -0.80 -13.12
CA PRO A 76 -2.27 -0.61 -11.97
C PRO A 76 -1.49 0.70 -12.06
N LEU A 77 -1.35 1.40 -10.94
CA LEU A 77 -0.64 2.67 -10.87
C LEU A 77 0.69 2.50 -10.13
N LEU A 78 1.76 3.04 -10.71
CA LEU A 78 3.05 3.10 -10.03
C LEU A 78 2.98 4.12 -8.89
N VAL A 79 3.27 3.66 -7.67
CA VAL A 79 3.35 4.51 -6.48
C VAL A 79 4.78 4.94 -6.22
N SER A 80 5.70 3.99 -6.19
CA SER A 80 7.11 4.25 -5.93
C SER A 80 8.01 3.10 -6.39
N GLN A 81 9.28 3.41 -6.57
CA GLN A 81 10.32 2.42 -6.76
C GLN A 81 11.49 2.73 -5.82
N ASP A 82 12.01 1.72 -5.16
CA ASP A 82 13.19 1.79 -4.32
C ASP A 82 14.36 1.08 -5.01
N GLY A 83 15.57 1.47 -4.64
CA GLY A 83 16.79 0.86 -5.19
C GLY A 83 17.13 1.30 -6.62
N VAL A 84 16.54 2.39 -7.11
CA VAL A 84 16.84 2.96 -8.42
C VAL A 84 18.07 3.87 -8.32
N VAL A 85 19.21 3.25 -8.06
CA VAL A 85 20.53 3.94 -8.13
C VAL A 85 20.86 4.27 -9.60
N PRO A 86 21.82 5.18 -9.87
CA PRO A 86 22.14 5.59 -11.25
C PRO A 86 22.36 4.42 -12.21
N GLU A 87 23.03 3.36 -11.79
CA GLU A 87 23.31 2.16 -12.59
C GLU A 87 22.06 1.33 -12.86
N ALA A 88 21.05 1.41 -11.99
CA ALA A 88 19.77 0.70 -12.13
C ALA A 88 18.75 1.47 -12.95
N ARG A 89 18.92 2.77 -13.11
CA ARG A 89 17.96 3.67 -13.74
C ARG A 89 17.48 3.22 -15.12
N PRO A 90 18.34 2.66 -16.00
CA PRO A 90 17.88 2.17 -17.30
C PRO A 90 16.87 1.02 -17.23
N TYR A 91 16.80 0.32 -16.10
CA TYR A 91 15.93 -0.86 -15.92
C TYR A 91 14.65 -0.55 -15.16
N ALA A 92 14.50 0.66 -14.61
CA ALA A 92 13.36 1.05 -13.79
C ALA A 92 12.01 0.89 -14.53
N GLY A 93 11.92 1.35 -15.77
CA GLY A 93 10.72 1.23 -16.59
C GLY A 93 10.34 -0.23 -16.89
N ARG A 94 11.33 -1.06 -17.20
CA ARG A 94 11.13 -2.49 -17.46
C ARG A 94 10.59 -3.22 -16.23
N MET A 95 11.09 -2.88 -15.04
CA MET A 95 10.60 -3.46 -13.78
C MET A 95 9.16 -3.03 -13.49
N THR A 96 8.82 -1.78 -13.76
CA THR A 96 7.43 -1.29 -13.63
C THR A 96 6.49 -2.01 -14.57
N GLU A 97 6.85 -2.16 -15.84
CA GLU A 97 6.01 -2.86 -16.82
C GLU A 97 5.81 -4.33 -16.47
N ALA A 98 6.85 -5.02 -16.04
CA ALA A 98 6.75 -6.40 -15.60
C ALA A 98 5.79 -6.57 -14.41
N ALA A 99 5.82 -5.64 -13.45
CA ALA A 99 4.90 -5.64 -12.31
C ALA A 99 3.45 -5.41 -12.76
N LYS A 100 3.21 -4.44 -13.62
CA LYS A 100 1.87 -4.17 -14.19
C LYS A 100 1.33 -5.36 -14.98
N GLU A 101 2.14 -5.99 -15.79
CA GLU A 101 1.77 -7.17 -16.55
C GLU A 101 1.37 -8.33 -15.63
N ALA A 102 2.05 -8.53 -14.51
CA ALA A 102 1.70 -9.55 -13.53
C ALA A 102 0.30 -9.35 -12.97
N VAL A 103 -0.04 -8.11 -12.63
CA VAL A 103 -1.38 -7.75 -12.13
C VAL A 103 -2.45 -8.02 -13.18
N VAL A 104 -2.24 -7.59 -14.40
CA VAL A 104 -3.18 -7.80 -15.51
C VAL A 104 -3.33 -9.28 -15.85
N ARG A 105 -2.23 -10.02 -15.86
CA ARG A 105 -2.22 -11.45 -16.19
C ARG A 105 -2.93 -12.30 -15.15
N CYS A 106 -2.86 -11.93 -13.88
CA CYS A 106 -3.51 -12.63 -12.77
C CYS A 106 -4.95 -12.18 -12.50
N ASN A 107 -5.53 -11.38 -13.35
CA ASN A 107 -6.93 -10.95 -13.22
C ASN A 107 -7.88 -12.05 -13.75
N PRO A 108 -8.98 -12.42 -13.04
CA PRO A 108 -9.35 -11.97 -11.69
C PRO A 108 -8.57 -12.67 -10.56
N VAL A 109 -8.54 -12.02 -9.40
CA VAL A 109 -8.01 -12.62 -8.17
C VAL A 109 -9.14 -13.12 -7.27
N ARG A 110 -8.79 -14.01 -6.36
CA ARG A 110 -9.72 -14.46 -5.32
C ARG A 110 -9.53 -13.58 -4.09
N LEU A 111 -10.61 -12.91 -3.68
CA LEU A 111 -10.66 -12.15 -2.44
C LEU A 111 -11.27 -13.00 -1.32
N PRO A 112 -10.86 -12.79 -0.05
CA PRO A 112 -11.51 -13.43 1.08
C PRO A 112 -12.98 -13.04 1.15
N GLN A 113 -13.84 -13.96 1.57
CA GLN A 113 -15.28 -13.70 1.69
C GLN A 113 -15.63 -12.64 2.73
N GLU A 114 -14.73 -12.37 3.66
CA GLU A 114 -14.86 -11.35 4.69
C GLU A 114 -14.62 -9.93 4.15
N ALA A 115 -14.08 -9.81 2.94
CA ALA A 115 -13.99 -8.52 2.26
C ALA A 115 -15.41 -7.98 2.04
N ASP A 116 -15.65 -6.73 2.43
CA ASP A 116 -16.94 -6.10 2.24
C ASP A 116 -17.35 -6.19 0.76
N LYS A 117 -18.32 -7.05 0.46
CA LYS A 117 -18.81 -7.31 -0.89
C LYS A 117 -19.42 -6.09 -1.58
N ARG A 118 -19.61 -4.99 -0.84
CA ARG A 118 -20.19 -3.74 -1.34
C ARG A 118 -19.16 -2.74 -1.81
N ARG A 119 -17.90 -2.91 -1.37
CA ARG A 119 -16.80 -2.02 -1.71
C ARG A 119 -15.71 -2.82 -2.36
N GLY A 120 -15.22 -2.35 -3.48
CA GLY A 120 -13.97 -2.84 -4.03
C GLY A 120 -12.85 -2.72 -3.00
N SER A 121 -11.79 -3.45 -3.20
CA SER A 121 -10.63 -3.44 -2.32
C SER A 121 -9.43 -2.84 -3.02
N ASP A 122 -8.74 -1.97 -2.32
CA ASP A 122 -7.53 -1.32 -2.78
C ASP A 122 -6.32 -1.98 -2.11
N PHE A 123 -5.28 -2.25 -2.89
CA PHE A 123 -4.07 -2.88 -2.40
C PHE A 123 -2.82 -2.16 -2.89
N LEU A 124 -1.80 -2.16 -2.04
CA LEU A 124 -0.43 -1.82 -2.42
C LEU A 124 0.35 -3.11 -2.56
N LEU A 125 0.81 -3.40 -3.77
CA LEU A 125 1.59 -4.59 -4.07
C LEU A 125 3.04 -4.23 -4.33
N THR A 126 3.95 -4.96 -3.73
CA THR A 126 5.39 -4.77 -3.89
C THR A 126 5.99 -5.93 -4.66
N PHE A 127 6.72 -5.59 -5.71
CA PHE A 127 7.40 -6.55 -6.59
C PHE A 127 8.91 -6.37 -6.46
N SER A 128 9.59 -7.46 -6.20
CA SER A 128 11.05 -7.48 -6.09
C SER A 128 11.62 -8.68 -6.81
N PRO A 129 12.61 -8.52 -7.70
CA PRO A 129 13.20 -9.63 -8.45
C PRO A 129 13.83 -10.70 -7.55
N ARG A 130 14.27 -10.31 -6.37
CA ARG A 130 14.94 -11.23 -5.43
C ARG A 130 14.00 -12.23 -4.75
N ARG A 131 12.69 -11.97 -4.81
CA ARG A 131 11.69 -12.84 -4.18
C ARG A 131 10.97 -13.77 -5.15
N SER A 132 11.30 -13.68 -6.41
CA SER A 132 10.71 -14.51 -7.47
C SER A 132 11.59 -15.72 -7.84
N ALA A 133 12.40 -16.13 -6.91
CA ALA A 133 13.12 -17.40 -7.08
C ALA A 133 12.20 -18.57 -6.74
#